data_028d7b46e7b6cd46f4088ae956dc9586
#
_entry.id   028d7b46e7b6cd46f4088ae956dc9586
#
_cell.length_a   1.000
_cell.length_b   1.000
_cell.length_c   1.000
_cell.angle_alpha   90.00
_cell.angle_beta   90.00
_cell.angle_gamma   90.00
#
_symmetry.space_group_name_H-M   'P 1'
#
loop_
_entity.id
_entity.type
_entity.pdbx_description
1 polymer ?
#
loop_
_entity_poly.entity_id
_entity_poly.type
_entity_poly.pdbx_seq_one_letter_code
_entity_poly.pdbx_strand_id
1 'polypeptide(L)'
;VIDLKNRTVMPGLMDMHVHLEMETGRNRQIERFTQNPADIAYRSVGYAETTLMSGFTTVRDLGGGTAGVNISLRNAIKNKIIKGPRIYSAGKSIATTGGHADPTNGHRKDLMGDPGPEEGVVNGPDDCMKAVRQRYKDGSDLIKITASGGVLSVAKSADNPQFTEAELKAIVETAKDYGFKVAAHAHGAEAMKRAIRAGVHSIEHGTYMDDEAIALFKKHGTYLVPTIIAGKSTADSAKIAGYYPEMVTAKALVVGLSIQNTFAKAYKSGVKIAFGTDAGVFPHGKNWLEFVYMTEVGMPAMEAIQSATVNGADLLGISDVLGSIEAGKLADIIAVEGNPLVDITSMGKVKFVMKDGAVFKLE
;
A
#
# COMPACT_ATOMS: atom_id res chain seq x y z
N VAL A 1 -7.72 -34.82 -2.74
CA VAL A 1 -6.38 -34.51 -3.35
C VAL A 1 -6.62 -33.56 -4.53
N ILE A 2 -5.85 -32.47 -4.59
CA ILE A 2 -5.86 -31.53 -5.72
C ILE A 2 -4.57 -31.76 -6.49
N ASP A 3 -4.67 -32.18 -7.75
CA ASP A 3 -3.53 -32.37 -8.63
C ASP A 3 -3.24 -31.06 -9.38
N LEU A 4 -2.14 -30.41 -9.04
CA LEU A 4 -1.69 -29.17 -9.66
C LEU A 4 -0.72 -29.39 -10.84
N LYS A 5 -0.46 -30.66 -11.19
CA LYS A 5 0.39 -31.07 -12.31
C LYS A 5 1.79 -30.40 -12.27
N ASN A 6 2.19 -29.76 -13.37
CA ASN A 6 3.52 -29.15 -13.55
C ASN A 6 3.55 -27.66 -13.10
N ARG A 7 2.69 -27.24 -12.19
CA ARG A 7 2.64 -25.87 -11.70
C ARG A 7 3.60 -25.66 -10.53
N THR A 8 4.11 -24.46 -10.41
CA THR A 8 4.91 -24.08 -9.23
C THR A 8 4.00 -23.62 -8.11
N VAL A 9 4.07 -24.31 -6.97
CA VAL A 9 3.26 -24.04 -5.76
C VAL A 9 4.07 -23.14 -4.82
N MET A 10 3.40 -22.16 -4.22
CA MET A 10 3.99 -21.25 -3.24
C MET A 10 2.93 -20.75 -2.25
N PRO A 11 3.35 -20.11 -1.13
CA PRO A 11 2.40 -19.45 -0.23
C PRO A 11 1.56 -18.42 -0.95
N GLY A 12 0.35 -18.17 -0.48
CA GLY A 12 -0.46 -17.05 -0.93
C GLY A 12 0.29 -15.73 -0.80
N LEU A 13 0.24 -14.90 -1.85
CA LEU A 13 0.98 -13.64 -1.91
C LEU A 13 0.37 -12.58 -1.01
N MET A 14 1.22 -11.68 -0.53
CA MET A 14 0.86 -10.52 0.29
C MET A 14 1.25 -9.23 -0.41
N ASP A 15 0.31 -8.28 -0.53
CA ASP A 15 0.58 -6.93 -1.02
C ASP A 15 0.41 -5.93 0.13
N MET A 16 1.52 -5.29 0.54
CA MET A 16 1.55 -4.42 1.71
C MET A 16 1.12 -2.98 1.41
N HIS A 17 0.67 -2.69 0.19
CA HIS A 17 0.15 -1.37 -0.16
C HIS A 17 -0.88 -1.47 -1.29
N VAL A 18 -2.15 -1.45 -0.94
CA VAL A 18 -3.26 -1.38 -1.90
C VAL A 18 -4.31 -0.35 -1.47
N HIS A 19 -5.17 0.04 -2.40
CA HIS A 19 -6.35 0.88 -2.21
C HIS A 19 -7.55 0.23 -2.90
N LEU A 20 -8.27 -0.64 -2.20
CA LEU A 20 -9.36 -1.44 -2.78
C LEU A 20 -10.65 -0.64 -3.07
N GLU A 21 -10.73 0.62 -2.65
CA GLU A 21 -11.89 1.47 -2.93
C GLU A 21 -11.86 2.12 -4.31
N MET A 22 -10.71 2.08 -5.01
CA MET A 22 -10.54 2.90 -6.20
C MET A 22 -9.63 2.27 -7.25
N GLU A 23 -9.78 2.77 -8.48
CA GLU A 23 -8.75 2.79 -9.51
C GLU A 23 -8.60 4.20 -10.07
N THR A 24 -7.36 4.65 -10.30
CA THR A 24 -7.10 5.98 -10.86
C THR A 24 -7.55 6.04 -12.32
N GLY A 25 -8.32 7.08 -12.66
CA GLY A 25 -8.83 7.33 -14.00
C GLY A 25 -9.05 8.81 -14.24
N ARG A 26 -9.34 9.19 -15.50
CA ARG A 26 -9.59 10.57 -15.90
C ARG A 26 -10.72 11.26 -15.15
N ASN A 27 -11.71 10.48 -14.72
CA ASN A 27 -12.94 11.01 -14.09
C ASN A 27 -12.86 11.04 -12.55
N ARG A 28 -11.74 10.64 -11.95
CA ARG A 28 -11.59 10.52 -10.48
C ARG A 28 -12.03 11.78 -9.71
N GLN A 29 -11.74 12.96 -10.25
CA GLN A 29 -12.13 14.21 -9.61
C GLN A 29 -13.66 14.41 -9.58
N ILE A 30 -14.36 13.99 -10.65
CA ILE A 30 -15.81 14.09 -10.76
C ILE A 30 -16.49 13.00 -9.94
N GLU A 31 -15.95 11.79 -9.93
CA GLU A 31 -16.48 10.64 -9.19
C GLU A 31 -16.65 10.94 -7.69
N ARG A 32 -15.78 11.74 -7.12
CA ARG A 32 -15.86 12.21 -5.74
C ARG A 32 -17.19 12.92 -5.41
N PHE A 33 -17.80 13.58 -6.40
CA PHE A 33 -19.04 14.35 -6.24
C PHE A 33 -20.28 13.64 -6.78
N THR A 34 -20.11 12.53 -7.50
CA THR A 34 -21.20 11.84 -8.21
C THR A 34 -21.47 10.44 -7.69
N GLN A 35 -20.55 9.85 -6.91
CA GLN A 35 -20.71 8.51 -6.35
C GLN A 35 -21.08 8.54 -4.87
N ASN A 36 -22.05 7.72 -4.50
CA ASN A 36 -22.38 7.45 -3.11
C ASN A 36 -21.44 6.40 -2.51
N PRO A 37 -21.30 6.32 -1.17
CA PRO A 37 -20.52 5.27 -0.51
C PRO A 37 -20.88 3.85 -0.95
N ALA A 38 -22.17 3.59 -1.26
CA ALA A 38 -22.64 2.29 -1.75
C ALA A 38 -22.07 1.96 -3.15
N ASP A 39 -22.00 2.94 -4.06
CA ASP A 39 -21.42 2.75 -5.39
C ASP A 39 -19.95 2.33 -5.31
N ILE A 40 -19.20 2.99 -4.40
CA ILE A 40 -17.81 2.67 -4.13
C ILE A 40 -17.69 1.28 -3.49
N ALA A 41 -18.55 0.95 -2.51
CA ALA A 41 -18.53 -0.35 -1.84
C ALA A 41 -18.77 -1.50 -2.81
N TYR A 42 -19.76 -1.39 -3.71
CA TYR A 42 -20.04 -2.44 -4.71
C TYR A 42 -18.89 -2.58 -5.71
N ARG A 43 -18.29 -1.50 -6.16
CA ARG A 43 -17.11 -1.53 -7.04
C ARG A 43 -15.91 -2.18 -6.36
N SER A 44 -15.70 -1.89 -5.08
CA SER A 44 -14.60 -2.46 -4.28
C SER A 44 -14.66 -3.98 -4.16
N VAL A 45 -15.84 -4.59 -4.26
CA VAL A 45 -16.03 -6.05 -4.28
C VAL A 45 -15.31 -6.65 -5.50
N GLY A 46 -15.49 -6.06 -6.69
CA GLY A 46 -14.83 -6.52 -7.92
C GLY A 46 -13.31 -6.38 -7.85
N TYR A 47 -12.81 -5.29 -7.27
CA TYR A 47 -11.38 -5.07 -7.08
C TYR A 47 -10.77 -6.09 -6.10
N ALA A 48 -11.46 -6.37 -5.00
CA ALA A 48 -11.03 -7.37 -4.04
C ALA A 48 -11.01 -8.79 -4.64
N GLU A 49 -12.03 -9.17 -5.41
CA GLU A 49 -12.06 -10.46 -6.10
C GLU A 49 -10.93 -10.57 -7.13
N THR A 50 -10.72 -9.55 -7.96
CA THR A 50 -9.61 -9.50 -8.93
C THR A 50 -8.25 -9.66 -8.25
N THR A 51 -8.04 -8.98 -7.13
CA THR A 51 -6.79 -9.07 -6.33
C THR A 51 -6.59 -10.50 -5.81
N LEU A 52 -7.62 -11.14 -5.24
CA LEU A 52 -7.56 -12.52 -4.78
C LEU A 52 -7.26 -13.49 -5.92
N MET A 53 -7.96 -13.37 -7.07
CA MET A 53 -7.79 -14.26 -8.23
C MET A 53 -6.41 -14.09 -8.89
N SER A 54 -5.72 -12.99 -8.63
CA SER A 54 -4.33 -12.75 -9.03
C SER A 54 -3.30 -13.33 -8.05
N GLY A 55 -3.75 -14.09 -7.02
CA GLY A 55 -2.87 -14.79 -6.08
C GLY A 55 -2.56 -14.04 -4.78
N PHE A 56 -3.02 -12.82 -4.61
CA PHE A 56 -2.82 -12.05 -3.39
C PHE A 56 -3.91 -12.41 -2.38
N THR A 57 -3.60 -13.34 -1.49
CA THR A 57 -4.55 -13.84 -0.48
C THR A 57 -4.64 -12.95 0.75
N THR A 58 -3.64 -12.11 0.98
CA THR A 58 -3.60 -11.12 2.07
C THR A 58 -3.13 -9.77 1.53
N VAL A 59 -3.77 -8.69 1.95
CA VAL A 59 -3.39 -7.33 1.56
C VAL A 59 -3.45 -6.37 2.76
N ARG A 60 -2.61 -5.33 2.70
CA ARG A 60 -2.68 -4.19 3.59
C ARG A 60 -3.25 -3.00 2.81
N ASP A 61 -4.52 -2.66 3.09
CA ASP A 61 -5.20 -1.50 2.53
C ASP A 61 -4.82 -0.24 3.31
N LEU A 62 -4.07 0.64 2.67
CA LEU A 62 -3.49 1.83 3.29
C LEU A 62 -4.37 3.08 3.20
N GLY A 63 -5.65 2.87 3.07
CA GLY A 63 -6.64 3.91 3.24
C GLY A 63 -7.52 4.13 2.03
N GLY A 64 -8.72 4.59 2.32
CA GLY A 64 -9.73 4.97 1.35
C GLY A 64 -10.18 6.41 1.55
N GLY A 65 -10.75 6.99 0.49
CA GLY A 65 -11.35 8.34 0.53
C GLY A 65 -12.72 8.36 1.17
N THR A 66 -13.39 7.22 1.25
CA THR A 66 -14.78 7.11 1.69
C THR A 66 -14.87 6.48 3.08
N ALA A 67 -15.61 7.12 3.97
CA ALA A 67 -15.69 6.70 5.36
C ALA A 67 -16.16 5.25 5.50
N GLY A 68 -15.27 4.40 6.02
CA GLY A 68 -15.59 3.05 6.45
C GLY A 68 -15.81 2.00 5.36
N VAL A 69 -15.70 2.33 4.07
CA VAL A 69 -15.93 1.35 2.99
C VAL A 69 -14.90 0.23 3.03
N ASN A 70 -13.61 0.53 3.16
CA ASN A 70 -12.55 -0.47 3.22
C ASN A 70 -12.65 -1.38 4.47
N ILE A 71 -13.07 -0.82 5.62
CA ILE A 71 -13.34 -1.60 6.84
C ILE A 71 -14.56 -2.50 6.64
N SER A 72 -15.63 -1.99 6.02
CA SER A 72 -16.83 -2.75 5.70
C SER A 72 -16.54 -3.88 4.70
N LEU A 73 -15.72 -3.62 3.67
CA LEU A 73 -15.23 -4.61 2.72
C LEU A 73 -14.48 -5.75 3.43
N ARG A 74 -13.51 -5.38 4.31
CA ARG A 74 -12.79 -6.35 5.15
C ARG A 74 -13.76 -7.23 5.97
N ASN A 75 -14.73 -6.60 6.63
CA ASN A 75 -15.68 -7.31 7.48
C ASN A 75 -16.59 -8.22 6.67
N ALA A 76 -17.06 -7.81 5.49
CA ALA A 76 -17.87 -8.64 4.60
C ALA A 76 -17.09 -9.87 4.08
N ILE A 77 -15.81 -9.71 3.74
CA ILE A 77 -14.94 -10.83 3.36
C ILE A 77 -14.68 -11.76 4.54
N LYS A 78 -14.37 -11.22 5.72
CA LYS A 78 -14.15 -12.00 6.96
C LYS A 78 -15.38 -12.83 7.33
N ASN A 79 -16.56 -12.27 7.14
CA ASN A 79 -17.85 -12.94 7.40
C ASN A 79 -18.31 -13.83 6.22
N LYS A 80 -17.47 -14.01 5.18
CA LYS A 80 -17.75 -14.86 4.00
C LYS A 80 -19.01 -14.42 3.21
N ILE A 81 -19.41 -13.15 3.30
CA ILE A 81 -20.52 -12.58 2.53
C ILE A 81 -20.09 -12.38 1.07
N ILE A 82 -18.83 -11.97 0.87
CA ILE A 82 -18.24 -11.76 -0.45
C ILE A 82 -16.84 -12.40 -0.51
N LYS A 83 -16.34 -12.61 -1.73
CA LYS A 83 -15.00 -13.12 -1.98
C LYS A 83 -13.99 -11.97 -1.98
N GLY A 84 -12.79 -12.24 -1.49
CA GLY A 84 -11.68 -11.29 -1.49
C GLY A 84 -10.50 -11.78 -0.65
N PRO A 85 -9.36 -11.04 -0.64
CA PRO A 85 -8.21 -11.33 0.19
C PRO A 85 -8.51 -11.07 1.67
N ARG A 86 -7.66 -11.56 2.56
CA ARG A 86 -7.62 -11.09 3.94
C ARG A 86 -7.10 -9.65 3.93
N ILE A 87 -7.84 -8.72 4.50
CA ILE A 87 -7.52 -7.30 4.49
C ILE A 87 -7.10 -6.84 5.87
N TYR A 88 -5.95 -6.16 5.96
CA TYR A 88 -5.55 -5.32 7.09
C TYR A 88 -5.75 -3.86 6.66
N SER A 89 -6.73 -3.18 7.25
CA SER A 89 -7.17 -1.86 6.82
C SER A 89 -6.70 -0.75 7.74
N ALA A 90 -6.13 0.30 7.18
CA ALA A 90 -5.80 1.53 7.91
C ALA A 90 -7.01 2.45 8.13
N GLY A 91 -8.15 2.16 7.50
CA GLY A 91 -9.26 3.11 7.49
C GLY A 91 -8.89 4.37 6.68
N LYS A 92 -9.09 5.56 7.24
CA LYS A 92 -8.62 6.81 6.63
C LYS A 92 -7.16 7.09 6.98
N SER A 93 -6.39 7.56 6.02
CA SER A 93 -5.03 8.07 6.25
C SER A 93 -5.06 9.33 7.12
N ILE A 94 -3.97 9.59 7.84
CA ILE A 94 -3.77 10.81 8.63
C ILE A 94 -2.79 11.73 7.87
N ALA A 95 -3.17 12.99 7.69
CA ALA A 95 -2.40 14.05 7.01
C ALA A 95 -2.50 15.35 7.80
N THR A 96 -1.59 16.28 7.55
CA THR A 96 -1.73 17.67 8.01
C THR A 96 -2.66 18.46 7.10
N THR A 97 -3.17 19.60 7.54
CA THR A 97 -3.91 20.55 6.69
C THR A 97 -3.09 20.90 5.45
N GLY A 98 -3.68 20.75 4.26
CA GLY A 98 -2.99 20.93 2.97
C GLY A 98 -2.01 19.83 2.62
N GLY A 99 -1.91 18.76 3.43
CA GLY A 99 -1.04 17.61 3.21
C GLY A 99 -1.56 16.68 2.11
N HIS A 100 -0.76 15.66 1.77
CA HIS A 100 -1.03 14.79 0.63
C HIS A 100 -2.39 14.06 0.72
N ALA A 101 -2.78 13.58 1.90
CA ALA A 101 -4.06 12.90 2.10
C ALA A 101 -5.17 13.80 2.68
N ASP A 102 -4.98 15.13 2.71
CA ASP A 102 -6.07 16.05 3.01
C ASP A 102 -7.12 15.97 1.89
N PRO A 103 -8.35 15.52 2.16
CA PRO A 103 -9.36 15.29 1.13
C PRO A 103 -9.87 16.59 0.51
N THR A 104 -9.61 17.73 1.12
CA THR A 104 -10.08 19.05 0.65
C THR A 104 -9.03 19.80 -0.16
N ASN A 105 -7.83 19.25 -0.27
CA ASN A 105 -6.70 19.92 -0.91
C ASN A 105 -6.98 20.22 -2.39
N GLY A 106 -6.96 21.52 -2.75
CA GLY A 106 -7.27 22.01 -4.10
C GLY A 106 -8.75 22.16 -4.43
N HIS A 107 -9.65 21.97 -3.46
CA HIS A 107 -11.09 22.13 -3.63
C HIS A 107 -11.64 23.38 -2.93
N ARG A 108 -12.79 23.83 -3.37
CA ARG A 108 -13.50 24.95 -2.75
C ARG A 108 -13.98 24.55 -1.34
N LYS A 109 -13.73 25.41 -0.34
CA LYS A 109 -14.08 25.17 1.06
C LYS A 109 -15.59 24.99 1.28
N ASP A 110 -16.41 25.73 0.54
CA ASP A 110 -17.88 25.64 0.63
C ASP A 110 -18.45 24.31 0.11
N LEU A 111 -17.67 23.56 -0.71
CA LEU A 111 -18.05 22.22 -1.19
C LEU A 111 -17.51 21.09 -0.30
N MET A 112 -16.33 21.28 0.28
CA MET A 112 -15.61 20.20 0.96
C MET A 112 -15.51 20.38 2.47
N GLY A 113 -15.88 21.55 2.98
CA GLY A 113 -15.80 21.85 4.42
C GLY A 113 -14.36 22.09 4.91
N ASP A 114 -14.17 21.85 6.20
CA ASP A 114 -12.92 22.04 6.93
C ASP A 114 -12.71 20.80 7.82
N PRO A 115 -12.07 19.75 7.32
CA PRO A 115 -11.94 18.47 8.01
C PRO A 115 -11.00 18.56 9.21
N GLY A 116 -11.25 17.71 10.20
CA GLY A 116 -10.45 17.59 11.41
C GLY A 116 -9.92 16.16 11.64
N PRO A 117 -9.53 15.84 12.89
CA PRO A 117 -8.97 14.52 13.23
C PRO A 117 -9.87 13.32 12.91
N GLU A 118 -11.18 13.50 12.89
CA GLU A 118 -12.15 12.46 12.54
C GLU A 118 -11.99 12.08 11.05
N GLU A 119 -11.83 13.06 10.17
CA GLU A 119 -11.57 12.86 8.75
C GLU A 119 -10.11 12.53 8.44
N GLY A 120 -9.22 12.63 9.43
CA GLY A 120 -7.80 12.33 9.31
C GLY A 120 -6.92 13.56 9.05
N VAL A 121 -7.46 14.79 9.21
CA VAL A 121 -6.67 16.03 9.09
C VAL A 121 -6.31 16.55 10.46
N VAL A 122 -5.01 16.73 10.72
CA VAL A 122 -4.47 17.03 12.05
C VAL A 122 -3.48 18.18 12.05
N ASN A 123 -3.43 18.91 13.16
CA ASN A 123 -2.45 19.97 13.39
C ASN A 123 -2.04 19.94 14.88
N GLY A 124 -0.78 19.64 15.11
CA GLY A 124 -0.21 19.48 16.44
C GLY A 124 -0.47 18.12 17.09
N PRO A 125 0.25 17.82 18.18
CA PRO A 125 0.25 16.50 18.85
C PRO A 125 -1.12 16.05 19.34
N ASP A 126 -1.96 16.96 19.85
CA ASP A 126 -3.27 16.63 20.41
C ASP A 126 -4.24 16.11 19.33
N ASP A 127 -4.27 16.76 18.16
CA ASP A 127 -5.05 16.29 17.02
C ASP A 127 -4.53 14.93 16.52
N CYS A 128 -3.21 14.75 16.49
CA CYS A 128 -2.57 13.50 16.12
C CYS A 128 -3.02 12.34 17.02
N MET A 129 -2.98 12.53 18.34
CA MET A 129 -3.48 11.56 19.31
C MET A 129 -4.97 11.28 19.12
N LYS A 130 -5.78 12.32 18.89
CA LYS A 130 -7.21 12.18 18.64
C LYS A 130 -7.50 11.38 17.38
N ALA A 131 -6.76 11.62 16.28
CA ALA A 131 -6.92 10.90 15.03
C ALA A 131 -6.58 9.40 15.17
N VAL A 132 -5.49 9.05 15.86
CA VAL A 132 -5.15 7.65 16.14
C VAL A 132 -6.24 6.94 16.94
N ARG A 133 -6.77 7.58 17.99
CA ARG A 133 -7.88 7.05 18.79
C ARG A 133 -9.17 6.92 17.98
N GLN A 134 -9.40 7.83 17.05
CA GLN A 134 -10.51 7.71 16.10
C GLN A 134 -10.35 6.49 15.20
N ARG A 135 -9.16 6.23 14.65
CA ARG A 135 -8.89 5.00 13.85
C ARG A 135 -9.15 3.73 14.67
N TYR A 136 -8.76 3.72 15.94
CA TYR A 136 -9.09 2.60 16.84
C TYR A 136 -10.61 2.43 17.00
N LYS A 137 -11.32 3.50 17.27
CA LYS A 137 -12.81 3.50 17.38
C LYS A 137 -13.47 3.01 16.09
N ASP A 138 -12.94 3.41 14.92
CA ASP A 138 -13.46 3.01 13.61
C ASP A 138 -13.18 1.53 13.29
N GLY A 139 -12.28 0.88 14.04
CA GLY A 139 -11.92 -0.51 13.85
C GLY A 139 -10.81 -0.73 12.82
N SER A 140 -9.91 0.23 12.62
CA SER A 140 -8.69 0.05 11.82
C SER A 140 -7.78 -1.03 12.42
N ASP A 141 -6.94 -1.66 11.58
CA ASP A 141 -5.94 -2.66 11.99
C ASP A 141 -4.53 -2.05 12.15
N LEU A 142 -4.31 -0.87 11.60
CA LEU A 142 -3.04 -0.13 11.60
C LEU A 142 -3.29 1.36 11.33
N ILE A 143 -2.23 2.15 11.45
CA ILE A 143 -2.25 3.59 11.13
C ILE A 143 -1.50 3.83 9.82
N LYS A 144 -2.06 4.65 8.92
CA LYS A 144 -1.39 5.22 7.75
C LYS A 144 -1.27 6.72 7.91
N ILE A 145 -0.06 7.24 7.68
CA ILE A 145 0.21 8.68 7.62
C ILE A 145 0.80 9.06 6.26
N THR A 146 0.69 10.33 5.89
CA THR A 146 1.37 10.91 4.72
C THR A 146 2.44 11.90 5.17
N ALA A 147 3.66 11.39 5.39
CA ALA A 147 4.76 12.16 5.98
C ALA A 147 5.37 13.19 5.04
N SER A 148 5.21 13.03 3.72
CA SER A 148 5.62 14.02 2.71
C SER A 148 4.47 14.39 1.79
N GLY A 149 4.68 15.35 0.92
CA GLY A 149 3.84 15.58 -0.25
C GLY A 149 3.77 14.32 -1.12
N GLY A 150 2.88 14.33 -2.11
CA GLY A 150 2.67 13.20 -3.01
C GLY A 150 2.54 13.62 -4.47
N VAL A 151 2.65 12.63 -5.36
CA VAL A 151 2.60 12.86 -6.81
C VAL A 151 1.22 13.29 -7.25
N LEU A 152 0.18 12.58 -6.82
CA LEU A 152 -1.20 12.76 -7.30
C LEU A 152 -1.99 13.84 -6.55
N SER A 153 -1.40 14.53 -5.58
CA SER A 153 -2.00 15.69 -4.92
C SER A 153 -1.61 17.00 -5.60
N VAL A 154 -2.41 18.05 -5.39
CA VAL A 154 -2.15 19.39 -5.95
C VAL A 154 -1.04 20.15 -5.21
N ALA A 155 -0.35 19.53 -4.25
CA ALA A 155 0.82 20.12 -3.59
C ALA A 155 1.97 20.37 -4.58
N LYS A 156 2.68 21.47 -4.42
CA LYS A 156 3.77 21.88 -5.33
C LYS A 156 4.94 20.91 -5.34
N SER A 157 5.25 20.26 -4.19
CA SER A 157 6.35 19.33 -4.03
C SER A 157 5.84 17.97 -3.57
N ALA A 158 6.47 16.90 -4.05
CA ALA A 158 6.24 15.54 -3.57
C ALA A 158 7.16 15.17 -2.38
N ASP A 159 8.25 15.90 -2.15
CA ASP A 159 9.34 15.53 -1.25
C ASP A 159 9.38 16.30 0.07
N ASN A 160 8.74 17.46 0.17
CA ASN A 160 8.74 18.25 1.41
C ASN A 160 8.05 17.48 2.56
N PRO A 161 8.67 17.46 3.77
CA PRO A 161 8.05 16.90 4.95
C PRO A 161 6.79 17.70 5.33
N GLN A 162 5.75 16.99 5.76
CA GLN A 162 4.45 17.58 6.10
C GLN A 162 4.10 17.45 7.59
N PHE A 163 4.85 16.65 8.33
CA PHE A 163 4.73 16.52 9.78
C PHE A 163 5.97 17.06 10.48
N THR A 164 5.78 17.65 11.64
CA THR A 164 6.85 17.92 12.62
C THR A 164 7.26 16.63 13.34
N GLU A 165 8.43 16.61 13.96
CA GLU A 165 8.86 15.45 14.76
C GLU A 165 7.94 15.22 15.98
N ALA A 166 7.40 16.28 16.59
CA ALA A 166 6.48 16.19 17.71
C ALA A 166 5.15 15.50 17.33
N GLU A 167 4.60 15.82 16.16
CA GLU A 167 3.40 15.20 15.63
C GLU A 167 3.62 13.72 15.30
N LEU A 168 4.73 13.39 14.62
CA LEU A 168 5.08 12.01 14.30
C LEU A 168 5.27 11.16 15.57
N LYS A 169 5.94 11.72 16.57
CA LYS A 169 6.11 11.08 17.87
C LYS A 169 4.76 10.82 18.55
N ALA A 170 3.86 11.80 18.59
CA ALA A 170 2.54 11.66 19.18
C ALA A 170 1.72 10.56 18.45
N ILE A 171 1.78 10.48 17.12
CA ILE A 171 1.11 9.42 16.35
C ILE A 171 1.69 8.05 16.73
N VAL A 172 3.01 7.89 16.68
CA VAL A 172 3.65 6.56 16.87
C VAL A 172 3.49 6.06 18.31
N GLU A 173 3.68 6.92 19.30
CA GLU A 173 3.49 6.55 20.71
C GLU A 173 2.04 6.17 20.99
N THR A 174 1.08 6.97 20.52
CA THR A 174 -0.35 6.63 20.69
C THR A 174 -0.71 5.35 19.95
N ALA A 175 -0.21 5.16 18.72
CA ALA A 175 -0.43 3.93 17.95
C ALA A 175 0.09 2.69 18.70
N LYS A 176 1.27 2.80 19.31
CA LYS A 176 1.88 1.74 20.13
C LYS A 176 0.99 1.35 21.32
N ASP A 177 0.41 2.32 22.02
CA ASP A 177 -0.48 2.07 23.17
C ASP A 177 -1.73 1.25 22.76
N TYR A 178 -2.18 1.39 21.51
CA TYR A 178 -3.31 0.64 20.94
C TYR A 178 -2.87 -0.63 20.16
N GLY A 179 -1.59 -0.97 20.15
CA GLY A 179 -1.04 -2.13 19.45
C GLY A 179 -0.99 -1.97 17.92
N PHE A 180 -1.08 -0.74 17.42
CA PHE A 180 -1.03 -0.46 15.99
C PHE A 180 0.39 -0.36 15.45
N LYS A 181 0.62 -0.91 14.26
CA LYS A 181 1.76 -0.57 13.42
C LYS A 181 1.45 0.71 12.63
N VAL A 182 2.50 1.48 12.30
CA VAL A 182 2.38 2.72 11.53
C VAL A 182 3.09 2.57 10.20
N ALA A 183 2.39 2.85 9.10
CA ALA A 183 2.91 2.93 7.74
C ALA A 183 2.95 4.41 7.30
N ALA A 184 4.06 4.86 6.71
CA ALA A 184 4.26 6.24 6.32
C ALA A 184 4.56 6.39 4.82
N HIS A 185 3.64 7.05 4.08
CA HIS A 185 3.97 7.55 2.75
C HIS A 185 5.08 8.59 2.86
N ALA A 186 6.16 8.44 2.13
CA ALA A 186 7.22 9.42 2.04
C ALA A 186 8.02 9.28 0.74
N HIS A 187 8.07 10.35 -0.06
CA HIS A 187 8.97 10.45 -1.20
C HIS A 187 10.30 11.12 -0.83
N GLY A 188 10.29 12.18 -0.02
CA GLY A 188 11.46 12.98 0.33
C GLY A 188 12.30 12.38 1.46
N ALA A 189 13.62 12.51 1.37
CA ALA A 189 14.58 11.96 2.33
C ALA A 189 14.36 12.49 3.76
N GLU A 190 14.12 13.80 3.92
CA GLU A 190 13.90 14.39 5.24
C GLU A 190 12.61 13.86 5.91
N ALA A 191 11.53 13.70 5.13
CA ALA A 191 10.28 13.12 5.62
C ALA A 191 10.48 11.66 6.08
N MET A 192 11.22 10.86 5.29
CA MET A 192 11.58 9.48 5.67
C MET A 192 12.37 9.45 6.97
N LYS A 193 13.40 10.31 7.09
CA LYS A 193 14.27 10.35 8.28
C LYS A 193 13.49 10.69 9.55
N ARG A 194 12.61 11.69 9.50
CA ARG A 194 11.73 12.04 10.62
C ARG A 194 10.79 10.89 11.00
N ALA A 195 10.13 10.29 10.01
CA ALA A 195 9.21 9.19 10.23
C ALA A 195 9.92 7.96 10.83
N ILE A 196 11.10 7.59 10.31
CA ILE A 196 11.89 6.46 10.83
C ILE A 196 12.37 6.73 12.26
N ARG A 197 12.87 7.94 12.58
CA ARG A 197 13.28 8.32 13.93
C ARG A 197 12.12 8.27 14.92
N ALA A 198 10.90 8.61 14.47
CA ALA A 198 9.69 8.50 15.27
C ALA A 198 9.27 7.04 15.54
N GLY A 199 9.75 6.07 14.74
CA GLY A 199 9.50 4.65 14.95
C GLY A 199 8.42 4.04 14.07
N VAL A 200 8.19 4.55 12.84
CA VAL A 200 7.28 3.91 11.88
C VAL A 200 7.81 2.54 11.46
N HIS A 201 6.90 1.62 11.16
CA HIS A 201 7.23 0.23 10.80
C HIS A 201 7.58 0.09 9.32
N SER A 202 6.99 0.89 8.45
CA SER A 202 7.30 0.93 7.03
C SER A 202 7.27 2.33 6.46
N ILE A 203 8.10 2.54 5.43
CA ILE A 203 8.02 3.68 4.51
C ILE A 203 7.54 3.17 3.18
N GLU A 204 6.54 3.83 2.64
CA GLU A 204 5.94 3.56 1.35
C GLU A 204 6.61 4.44 0.28
N HIS A 205 6.89 3.90 -0.89
CA HIS A 205 7.55 4.53 -2.04
C HIS A 205 9.06 4.78 -1.87
N GLY A 206 9.48 5.64 -0.95
CA GLY A 206 10.90 5.89 -0.66
C GLY A 206 11.69 6.55 -1.80
N THR A 207 11.06 7.31 -2.70
CA THR A 207 11.57 7.70 -4.02
C THR A 207 12.90 8.46 -4.02
N TYR A 208 13.11 9.38 -3.06
CA TYR A 208 14.30 10.24 -3.00
C TYR A 208 15.18 9.93 -1.78
N MET A 209 15.30 8.64 -1.47
CA MET A 209 16.11 8.14 -0.33
C MET A 209 17.59 8.47 -0.52
N ASP A 210 18.18 9.13 0.49
CA ASP A 210 19.61 9.40 0.57
C ASP A 210 20.34 8.36 1.45
N ASP A 211 21.68 8.47 1.55
CA ASP A 211 22.50 7.52 2.30
C ASP A 211 22.20 7.55 3.81
N GLU A 212 21.86 8.72 4.36
CA GLU A 212 21.46 8.84 5.78
C GLU A 212 20.12 8.13 6.03
N ALA A 213 19.15 8.29 5.14
CA ALA A 213 17.88 7.56 5.23
C ALA A 213 18.12 6.05 5.17
N ILE A 214 18.97 5.55 4.24
CA ILE A 214 19.35 4.13 4.16
C ILE A 214 19.94 3.65 5.49
N ALA A 215 20.84 4.41 6.08
CA ALA A 215 21.44 4.06 7.38
C ALA A 215 20.39 3.98 8.50
N LEU A 216 19.40 4.89 8.50
CA LEU A 216 18.29 4.87 9.46
C LEU A 216 17.37 3.68 9.24
N PHE A 217 17.01 3.33 8.00
CA PHE A 217 16.24 2.12 7.71
C PHE A 217 16.88 0.87 8.32
N LYS A 218 18.18 0.70 8.11
CA LYS A 218 18.96 -0.44 8.65
C LYS A 218 19.03 -0.42 10.19
N LYS A 219 19.28 0.75 10.76
CA LYS A 219 19.40 0.93 12.21
C LYS A 219 18.09 0.61 12.94
N HIS A 220 16.97 1.04 12.40
CA HIS A 220 15.64 0.89 13.02
C HIS A 220 14.90 -0.37 12.56
N GLY A 221 15.40 -1.07 11.53
CA GLY A 221 14.75 -2.24 10.95
C GLY A 221 13.44 -1.92 10.23
N THR A 222 13.25 -0.66 9.84
CA THR A 222 12.06 -0.19 9.10
C THR A 222 12.01 -0.85 7.72
N TYR A 223 10.84 -1.28 7.28
CA TYR A 223 10.64 -1.84 5.95
C TYR A 223 10.48 -0.75 4.89
N LEU A 224 11.06 -0.97 3.70
CA LEU A 224 10.68 -0.26 2.48
C LEU A 224 9.62 -1.07 1.73
N VAL A 225 8.51 -0.41 1.39
CA VAL A 225 7.46 -0.94 0.50
C VAL A 225 7.51 -0.11 -0.79
N PRO A 226 8.13 -0.63 -1.87
CA PRO A 226 8.68 0.22 -2.94
C PRO A 226 7.63 0.76 -3.92
N THR A 227 6.58 0.00 -4.26
CA THR A 227 5.52 0.44 -5.18
C THR A 227 6.02 0.97 -6.53
N ILE A 228 7.00 0.32 -7.13
CA ILE A 228 7.66 0.76 -8.37
C ILE A 228 6.64 0.86 -9.51
N ILE A 229 5.74 -0.12 -9.58
CA ILE A 229 4.68 -0.17 -10.59
C ILE A 229 3.79 1.09 -10.54
N ALA A 230 3.47 1.61 -9.36
CA ALA A 230 2.65 2.83 -9.24
C ALA A 230 3.39 4.04 -9.84
N GLY A 231 4.67 4.20 -9.53
CA GLY A 231 5.51 5.26 -10.11
C GLY A 231 5.59 5.16 -11.64
N LYS A 232 5.84 3.96 -12.18
CA LYS A 232 5.89 3.74 -13.65
C LYS A 232 4.52 3.98 -14.29
N SER A 233 3.45 3.43 -13.76
CA SER A 233 2.08 3.59 -14.31
C SER A 233 1.62 5.05 -14.29
N THR A 234 1.98 5.79 -13.22
CA THR A 234 1.68 7.23 -13.13
C THR A 234 2.47 8.02 -14.17
N ALA A 235 3.75 7.69 -14.38
CA ALA A 235 4.56 8.33 -15.41
C ALA A 235 4.05 8.03 -16.84
N ASP A 236 3.60 6.80 -17.10
CA ASP A 236 3.02 6.43 -18.40
C ASP A 236 1.69 7.16 -18.64
N SER A 237 0.83 7.26 -17.63
CA SER A 237 -0.40 8.04 -17.71
C SER A 237 -0.16 9.53 -17.93
N ALA A 238 0.93 10.08 -17.37
CA ALA A 238 1.33 11.48 -17.51
C ALA A 238 1.77 11.85 -18.95
N LYS A 239 2.13 10.86 -19.78
CA LYS A 239 2.44 11.06 -21.21
C LYS A 239 1.17 11.28 -22.05
N ILE A 240 0.00 10.97 -21.51
CA ILE A 240 -1.29 11.12 -22.18
C ILE A 240 -1.78 12.55 -21.95
N ALA A 241 -1.95 13.33 -23.01
CA ALA A 241 -2.42 14.70 -22.92
C ALA A 241 -3.73 14.83 -22.12
N GLY A 242 -3.75 15.74 -21.13
CA GLY A 242 -4.92 16.02 -20.31
C GLY A 242 -5.35 14.87 -19.35
N TYR A 243 -4.50 13.85 -19.14
CA TYR A 243 -4.79 12.80 -18.17
C TYR A 243 -4.70 13.31 -16.72
N TYR A 244 -3.67 14.09 -16.42
CA TYR A 244 -3.49 14.77 -15.13
C TYR A 244 -3.39 16.29 -15.31
N PRO A 245 -3.68 17.07 -14.26
CA PRO A 245 -3.30 18.49 -14.22
C PRO A 245 -1.79 18.67 -14.43
N GLU A 246 -1.37 19.80 -14.99
CA GLU A 246 0.04 20.07 -15.34
C GLU A 246 1.01 19.86 -14.17
N MET A 247 0.65 20.34 -12.98
CA MET A 247 1.45 20.18 -11.76
C MET A 247 1.66 18.71 -11.37
N VAL A 248 0.64 17.86 -11.55
CA VAL A 248 0.72 16.41 -11.29
C VAL A 248 1.56 15.73 -12.36
N THR A 249 1.36 16.09 -13.63
CA THR A 249 2.13 15.58 -14.78
C THR A 249 3.64 15.73 -14.56
N ALA A 250 4.09 16.93 -14.18
CA ALA A 250 5.50 17.21 -13.94
C ALA A 250 6.11 16.32 -12.84
N LYS A 251 5.40 16.15 -11.71
CA LYS A 251 5.85 15.27 -10.61
C LYS A 251 5.86 13.78 -11.00
N ALA A 252 4.83 13.33 -11.73
CA ALA A 252 4.69 11.95 -12.16
C ALA A 252 5.85 11.48 -13.03
N LEU A 253 6.27 12.30 -13.99
CA LEU A 253 7.40 11.99 -14.87
C LEU A 253 8.72 11.82 -14.09
N VAL A 254 8.98 12.70 -13.11
CA VAL A 254 10.21 12.64 -12.30
C VAL A 254 10.22 11.42 -11.38
N VAL A 255 9.11 11.14 -10.69
CA VAL A 255 9.01 10.00 -9.75
C VAL A 255 9.15 8.66 -10.49
N GLY A 256 8.49 8.51 -11.64
CA GLY A 256 8.54 7.28 -12.40
C GLY A 256 9.95 6.88 -12.88
N LEU A 257 10.82 7.86 -13.11
CA LEU A 257 12.24 7.63 -13.47
C LEU A 257 13.09 7.30 -12.24
N SER A 258 12.76 7.83 -11.08
CA SER A 258 13.61 7.77 -9.88
C SER A 258 13.35 6.54 -9.01
N ILE A 259 12.09 6.14 -8.86
CA ILE A 259 11.66 5.16 -7.84
C ILE A 259 12.35 3.80 -7.95
N GLN A 260 12.51 3.27 -9.18
CA GLN A 260 13.14 1.98 -9.40
C GLN A 260 14.66 2.00 -9.12
N ASN A 261 15.33 3.10 -9.48
CA ASN A 261 16.76 3.27 -9.21
C ASN A 261 17.03 3.40 -7.70
N THR A 262 16.17 4.12 -6.98
CA THR A 262 16.28 4.26 -5.53
C THR A 262 16.01 2.92 -4.84
N PHE A 263 15.02 2.17 -5.29
CA PHE A 263 14.80 0.80 -4.81
C PHE A 263 16.04 -0.08 -4.98
N ALA A 264 16.68 -0.05 -6.17
CA ALA A 264 17.90 -0.82 -6.42
C ALA A 264 19.03 -0.45 -5.43
N LYS A 265 19.20 0.85 -5.14
CA LYS A 265 20.18 1.33 -4.16
C LYS A 265 19.84 0.85 -2.74
N ALA A 266 18.60 0.98 -2.32
CA ALA A 266 18.13 0.55 -1.01
C ALA A 266 18.31 -0.96 -0.80
N TYR A 267 17.89 -1.78 -1.78
CA TYR A 267 18.03 -3.22 -1.76
C TYR A 267 19.52 -3.64 -1.67
N LYS A 268 20.39 -3.12 -2.53
CA LYS A 268 21.83 -3.42 -2.51
C LYS A 268 22.51 -2.99 -1.19
N SER A 269 21.96 -2.00 -0.51
CA SER A 269 22.43 -1.54 0.80
C SER A 269 21.91 -2.36 1.98
N GLY A 270 21.06 -3.36 1.75
CA GLY A 270 20.52 -4.26 2.76
C GLY A 270 19.34 -3.67 3.57
N VAL A 271 18.58 -2.76 2.98
CA VAL A 271 17.30 -2.31 3.54
C VAL A 271 16.29 -3.47 3.46
N LYS A 272 15.51 -3.69 4.52
CA LYS A 272 14.43 -4.68 4.52
C LYS A 272 13.35 -4.29 3.53
N ILE A 273 12.96 -5.21 2.65
CA ILE A 273 11.93 -5.00 1.61
C ILE A 273 10.70 -5.85 1.93
N ALA A 274 9.51 -5.24 1.90
CA ALA A 274 8.25 -5.94 1.83
C ALA A 274 7.52 -5.52 0.55
N PHE A 275 6.95 -6.49 -0.15
CA PHE A 275 6.25 -6.28 -1.41
C PHE A 275 5.03 -5.38 -1.21
N GLY A 276 4.84 -4.41 -2.08
CA GLY A 276 3.65 -3.57 -2.13
C GLY A 276 3.62 -2.76 -3.41
N THR A 277 2.41 -2.52 -3.92
CA THR A 277 2.22 -2.06 -5.30
C THR A 277 1.56 -0.71 -5.44
N ASP A 278 0.78 -0.28 -4.44
CA ASP A 278 -0.13 0.87 -4.53
C ASP A 278 -1.23 0.65 -5.59
N ALA A 279 -1.71 -0.63 -5.71
CA ALA A 279 -2.83 -0.96 -6.59
C ALA A 279 -4.06 -0.13 -6.23
N GLY A 280 -4.72 0.41 -7.24
CA GLY A 280 -5.67 1.52 -7.17
C GLY A 280 -5.11 2.77 -7.84
N VAL A 281 -3.81 3.00 -7.82
CA VAL A 281 -3.13 3.97 -8.70
C VAL A 281 -3.05 3.44 -10.14
N PHE A 282 -3.08 2.14 -10.30
CA PHE A 282 -3.21 1.41 -11.56
C PHE A 282 -4.26 0.28 -11.37
N PRO A 283 -4.74 -0.38 -12.45
CA PRO A 283 -5.78 -1.41 -12.36
C PRO A 283 -5.36 -2.61 -11.50
N HIS A 284 -6.27 -3.05 -10.60
CA HIS A 284 -6.10 -4.26 -9.82
C HIS A 284 -5.87 -5.49 -10.72
N GLY A 285 -5.14 -6.49 -10.20
CA GLY A 285 -4.74 -7.68 -10.97
C GLY A 285 -3.45 -7.53 -11.76
N LYS A 286 -2.84 -6.34 -11.79
CA LYS A 286 -1.52 -6.08 -12.37
C LYS A 286 -0.40 -6.06 -11.32
N ASN A 287 -0.69 -6.32 -10.07
CA ASN A 287 0.24 -6.31 -8.94
C ASN A 287 1.51 -7.12 -9.20
N TRP A 288 1.41 -8.23 -9.94
CA TRP A 288 2.54 -9.09 -10.29
C TRP A 288 3.67 -8.38 -11.07
N LEU A 289 3.39 -7.27 -11.74
CA LEU A 289 4.42 -6.49 -12.44
C LEU A 289 5.48 -5.89 -11.49
N GLU A 290 5.15 -5.70 -10.22
CA GLU A 290 6.13 -5.27 -9.22
C GLU A 290 7.28 -6.25 -9.08
N PHE A 291 7.03 -7.58 -9.15
CA PHE A 291 8.09 -8.60 -9.18
C PHE A 291 9.04 -8.40 -10.36
N VAL A 292 8.48 -8.09 -11.54
CA VAL A 292 9.29 -7.83 -12.74
C VAL A 292 10.19 -6.63 -12.50
N TYR A 293 9.64 -5.52 -12.02
CA TYR A 293 10.42 -4.29 -11.79
C TYR A 293 11.47 -4.43 -10.68
N MET A 294 11.21 -5.24 -9.65
CA MET A 294 12.19 -5.55 -8.61
C MET A 294 13.36 -6.38 -9.19
N THR A 295 13.07 -7.38 -10.02
CA THR A 295 14.08 -8.27 -10.59
C THR A 295 14.88 -7.60 -11.72
N GLU A 296 14.29 -6.70 -12.50
CA GLU A 296 15.00 -5.91 -13.53
C GLU A 296 16.22 -5.16 -12.98
N VAL A 297 16.21 -4.77 -11.71
CA VAL A 297 17.30 -4.01 -11.07
C VAL A 297 18.18 -4.87 -10.16
N GLY A 298 18.07 -6.18 -10.28
CA GLY A 298 19.00 -7.15 -9.72
C GLY A 298 18.58 -7.81 -8.41
N MET A 299 17.34 -7.68 -7.99
CA MET A 299 16.80 -8.49 -6.90
C MET A 299 16.56 -9.93 -7.41
N PRO A 300 17.10 -10.98 -6.77
CA PRO A 300 16.83 -12.36 -7.18
C PRO A 300 15.33 -12.70 -7.10
N ALA A 301 14.84 -13.50 -8.04
CA ALA A 301 13.44 -13.87 -8.10
C ALA A 301 12.91 -14.49 -6.79
N MET A 302 13.71 -15.33 -6.13
CA MET A 302 13.35 -15.92 -4.83
C MET A 302 13.16 -14.83 -3.75
N GLU A 303 14.05 -13.83 -3.68
CA GLU A 303 13.93 -12.75 -2.69
C GLU A 303 12.75 -11.84 -2.99
N ALA A 304 12.45 -11.59 -4.28
CA ALA A 304 11.25 -10.88 -4.67
C ALA A 304 9.98 -11.63 -4.21
N ILE A 305 9.91 -12.96 -4.38
CA ILE A 305 8.79 -13.78 -3.87
C ILE A 305 8.75 -13.76 -2.32
N GLN A 306 9.89 -13.85 -1.66
CA GLN A 306 9.98 -13.76 -0.20
C GLN A 306 9.49 -12.41 0.33
N SER A 307 9.71 -11.31 -0.41
CA SER A 307 9.18 -9.99 -0.04
C SER A 307 7.65 -9.96 0.02
N ALA A 308 6.97 -10.76 -0.81
CA ALA A 308 5.52 -10.90 -0.87
C ALA A 308 4.98 -12.08 -0.05
N THR A 309 5.80 -12.74 0.74
CA THR A 309 5.39 -13.88 1.58
C THR A 309 5.93 -13.70 3.00
N VAL A 310 7.11 -14.18 3.32
CA VAL A 310 7.67 -14.16 4.68
C VAL A 310 7.92 -12.74 5.19
N ASN A 311 8.39 -11.81 4.34
CA ASN A 311 8.64 -10.42 4.76
C ASN A 311 7.34 -9.65 4.94
N GLY A 312 6.32 -9.89 4.10
CA GLY A 312 4.98 -9.34 4.29
C GLY A 312 4.35 -9.80 5.61
N ALA A 313 4.51 -11.08 5.93
CA ALA A 313 4.04 -11.65 7.19
C ALA A 313 4.77 -11.05 8.40
N ASP A 314 6.10 -10.86 8.33
CA ASP A 314 6.89 -10.21 9.38
C ASP A 314 6.47 -8.75 9.58
N LEU A 315 6.31 -8.00 8.50
CA LEU A 315 5.83 -6.61 8.57
C LEU A 315 4.45 -6.51 9.23
N LEU A 316 3.54 -7.44 8.95
CA LEU A 316 2.23 -7.49 9.61
C LEU A 316 2.30 -8.05 11.03
N GLY A 317 3.35 -8.79 11.40
CA GLY A 317 3.48 -9.48 12.69
C GLY A 317 2.63 -10.75 12.79
N ILE A 318 2.52 -11.49 11.68
CA ILE A 318 1.70 -12.70 11.56
C ILE A 318 2.49 -13.89 11.02
N SER A 319 3.81 -13.90 11.18
CA SER A 319 4.70 -14.94 10.65
C SER A 319 4.45 -16.33 11.24
N ASP A 320 3.81 -16.42 12.40
CA ASP A 320 3.38 -17.65 13.06
C ASP A 320 2.14 -18.29 12.40
N VAL A 321 1.37 -17.51 11.60
CA VAL A 321 0.13 -17.98 10.96
C VAL A 321 0.15 -17.94 9.44
N LEU A 322 1.02 -17.16 8.80
CA LEU A 322 1.09 -16.96 7.35
C LEU A 322 2.53 -16.78 6.85
N GLY A 323 2.71 -16.69 5.54
CA GLY A 323 3.98 -16.37 4.87
C GLY A 323 4.78 -17.57 4.40
N SER A 324 4.48 -18.77 4.87
CA SER A 324 5.10 -20.04 4.42
C SER A 324 4.07 -21.18 4.43
N ILE A 325 4.38 -22.28 3.73
CA ILE A 325 3.58 -23.51 3.73
C ILE A 325 4.17 -24.44 4.78
N GLU A 326 3.60 -24.41 5.98
CA GLU A 326 4.04 -25.19 7.12
C GLU A 326 2.83 -25.74 7.89
N ALA A 327 3.01 -26.89 8.57
CA ALA A 327 1.97 -27.44 9.42
C ALA A 327 1.64 -26.45 10.57
N GLY A 328 0.36 -26.23 10.82
CA GLY A 328 -0.13 -25.31 11.83
C GLY A 328 -0.43 -23.89 11.32
N LYS A 329 0.02 -23.51 10.13
CA LYS A 329 -0.33 -22.25 9.48
C LYS A 329 -1.61 -22.34 8.66
N LEU A 330 -2.19 -21.19 8.35
CA LEU A 330 -3.36 -21.10 7.48
C LEU A 330 -3.01 -21.57 6.06
N ALA A 331 -3.91 -22.33 5.44
CA ALA A 331 -3.71 -22.85 4.09
C ALA A 331 -4.03 -21.78 3.04
N ASP A 332 -3.16 -20.78 2.94
CA ASP A 332 -3.11 -19.79 1.88
C ASP A 332 -2.03 -20.23 0.87
N ILE A 333 -2.48 -20.80 -0.26
CA ILE A 333 -1.61 -21.45 -1.24
C ILE A 333 -2.02 -21.03 -2.64
N ILE A 334 -1.05 -20.69 -3.47
CA ILE A 334 -1.26 -20.46 -4.89
C ILE A 334 -0.40 -21.38 -5.75
N ALA A 335 -0.80 -21.52 -7.02
CA ALA A 335 0.06 -22.14 -8.02
C ALA A 335 0.03 -21.33 -9.30
N VAL A 336 1.22 -21.14 -9.90
CA VAL A 336 1.43 -20.45 -11.16
C VAL A 336 1.84 -21.43 -12.26
N GLU A 337 1.51 -21.09 -13.51
CA GLU A 337 2.01 -21.80 -14.67
C GLU A 337 3.44 -21.36 -14.97
N GLY A 338 4.36 -22.33 -15.09
CA GLY A 338 5.79 -22.09 -15.28
C GLY A 338 6.58 -22.03 -13.98
N ASN A 339 7.85 -21.64 -14.09
CA ASN A 339 8.77 -21.53 -12.96
C ASN A 339 9.20 -20.06 -12.77
N PRO A 340 8.71 -19.37 -11.74
CA PRO A 340 9.03 -17.95 -11.52
C PRO A 340 10.50 -17.69 -11.13
N LEU A 341 11.26 -18.72 -10.75
CA LEU A 341 12.70 -18.59 -10.52
C LEU A 341 13.51 -18.53 -11.83
N VAL A 342 12.91 -18.99 -12.94
CA VAL A 342 13.50 -18.94 -14.29
C VAL A 342 12.93 -17.76 -15.08
N ASP A 343 11.60 -17.55 -15.00
CA ASP A 343 10.88 -16.46 -15.64
C ASP A 343 9.87 -15.86 -14.65
N ILE A 344 10.25 -14.71 -14.07
CA ILE A 344 9.43 -14.03 -13.06
C ILE A 344 8.06 -13.61 -13.59
N THR A 345 7.88 -13.47 -14.92
CA THR A 345 6.58 -13.13 -15.53
C THR A 345 5.52 -14.22 -15.30
N SER A 346 5.95 -15.43 -14.93
CA SER A 346 5.07 -16.52 -14.49
C SER A 346 4.20 -16.14 -13.28
N MET A 347 4.60 -15.14 -12.48
CA MET A 347 3.80 -14.61 -11.38
C MET A 347 2.47 -14.00 -11.86
N GLY A 348 2.36 -13.61 -13.12
CA GLY A 348 1.10 -13.17 -13.75
C GLY A 348 0.20 -14.30 -14.23
N LYS A 349 0.64 -15.58 -14.13
CA LYS A 349 -0.07 -16.76 -14.66
C LYS A 349 -0.62 -17.64 -13.54
N VAL A 350 -1.31 -17.02 -12.57
CA VAL A 350 -1.91 -17.75 -11.42
C VAL A 350 -3.04 -18.64 -11.91
N LYS A 351 -2.96 -19.94 -11.61
CA LYS A 351 -3.90 -20.99 -12.02
C LYS A 351 -4.65 -21.63 -10.85
N PHE A 352 -4.13 -21.47 -9.65
CA PHE A 352 -4.75 -21.96 -8.43
C PHE A 352 -4.65 -20.92 -7.32
N VAL A 353 -5.76 -20.73 -6.59
CA VAL A 353 -5.80 -19.88 -5.40
C VAL A 353 -6.61 -20.59 -4.31
N MET A 354 -5.97 -20.80 -3.17
CA MET A 354 -6.60 -21.26 -1.94
C MET A 354 -6.33 -20.22 -0.84
N LYS A 355 -7.35 -19.87 -0.07
CA LYS A 355 -7.26 -19.01 1.11
C LYS A 355 -8.04 -19.64 2.25
N ASP A 356 -7.44 -19.72 3.45
CA ASP A 356 -8.03 -20.37 4.62
C ASP A 356 -8.53 -21.81 4.32
N GLY A 357 -7.84 -22.55 3.45
CA GLY A 357 -8.21 -23.90 3.01
C GLY A 357 -9.36 -23.97 2.00
N ALA A 358 -10.01 -22.86 1.68
CA ALA A 358 -11.05 -22.78 0.65
C ALA A 358 -10.44 -22.45 -0.73
N VAL A 359 -10.84 -23.23 -1.75
CA VAL A 359 -10.40 -23.02 -3.15
C VAL A 359 -11.26 -21.93 -3.79
N PHE A 360 -10.63 -20.90 -4.33
CA PHE A 360 -11.27 -19.79 -5.04
C PHE A 360 -11.04 -19.86 -6.54
N LYS A 361 -9.89 -20.43 -6.98
CA LYS A 361 -9.52 -20.58 -8.39
C LYS A 361 -8.89 -21.95 -8.59
N LEU A 362 -9.29 -22.65 -9.67
CA LEU A 362 -8.70 -23.90 -10.15
C LEU A 362 -8.89 -24.00 -11.65
N GLU A 363 -7.83 -23.77 -12.43
CA GLU A 363 -7.81 -23.80 -13.92
C GLU A 363 -6.91 -24.92 -14.43
#